data_fec9e0d8bb59afe9a0b255eadae7c590
#
_entry.id   fec9e0d8bb59afe9a0b255eadae7c590
#
_cell.length_a   1.000
_cell.length_b   1.000
_cell.length_c   1.000
_cell.angle_alpha   90.00
_cell.angle_beta   90.00
_cell.angle_gamma   90.00
#
_symmetry.space_group_name_H-M   'P 1'
#
loop_
_entity.id
_entity.type
_entity.pdbx_description
1 polymer ?
#
loop_
_entity_poly.entity_id
_entity_poly.type
_entity_poly.pdbx_seq_one_letter_code
_entity_poly.pdbx_strand_id
1 'polypeptide(L)'
;MKVLCGVGGSDDSFRALDRTVERAAVADDDLTVAVVENPDSSVDPDEIAQRAESAVEEAGIDAEVRLVEGDPGSRLIEIAETEGFEEIVLGGGHTSPMGKITIGSIAEFVLLNAKTSVTLVR
;
A
#
# COMPACT_ATOMS: atom_id res chain seq x y z
N MET A 1 3.57 14.98 5.06
CA MET A 1 3.29 14.57 3.67
C MET A 1 2.06 13.69 3.65
N LYS A 2 1.25 13.79 2.62
CA LYS A 2 0.03 12.99 2.49
C LYS A 2 0.34 11.72 1.68
N VAL A 3 0.24 10.55 2.33
CA VAL A 3 0.70 9.27 1.79
C VAL A 3 -0.44 8.27 1.69
N LEU A 4 -0.53 7.60 0.56
CA LEU A 4 -1.46 6.50 0.33
C LEU A 4 -0.67 5.18 0.26
N CYS A 5 -0.97 4.24 1.14
CA CYS A 5 -0.35 2.92 1.14
C CYS A 5 -1.35 1.88 0.66
N GLY A 6 -1.06 1.23 -0.45
CA GLY A 6 -1.90 0.16 -0.98
C GLY A 6 -1.46 -1.20 -0.44
N VAL A 7 -2.41 -1.97 0.08
CA VAL A 7 -2.13 -3.29 0.66
C VAL A 7 -3.08 -4.33 0.08
N GLY A 8 -2.53 -5.34 -0.58
CA GLY A 8 -3.31 -6.40 -1.22
C GLY A 8 -3.16 -7.77 -0.58
N GLY A 9 -2.43 -7.89 0.52
CA GLY A 9 -2.30 -9.14 1.28
C GLY A 9 -1.08 -9.99 0.97
N SER A 10 -0.20 -9.57 0.06
CA SER A 10 1.08 -10.24 -0.16
C SER A 10 2.07 -9.88 0.95
N ASP A 11 3.11 -10.69 1.12
CA ASP A 11 4.13 -10.45 2.15
C ASP A 11 4.82 -9.10 1.95
N ASP A 12 5.14 -8.76 0.71
CA ASP A 12 5.75 -7.47 0.39
C ASP A 12 4.81 -6.29 0.67
N SER A 13 3.50 -6.46 0.48
CA SER A 13 2.53 -5.42 0.82
C SER A 13 2.47 -5.18 2.33
N PHE A 14 2.60 -6.23 3.14
CA PHE A 14 2.64 -6.09 4.59
C PHE A 14 3.94 -5.44 5.06
N ARG A 15 5.07 -5.72 4.40
CA ARG A 15 6.31 -5.01 4.70
C ARG A 15 6.19 -3.53 4.37
N ALA A 16 5.55 -3.19 3.25
CA ALA A 16 5.29 -1.81 2.88
C ALA A 16 4.39 -1.11 3.91
N LEU A 17 3.36 -1.79 4.38
CA LEU A 17 2.48 -1.29 5.43
C LEU A 17 3.27 -0.95 6.69
N ASP A 18 4.05 -1.90 7.20
CA ASP A 18 4.81 -1.73 8.43
C ASP A 18 5.80 -0.57 8.34
N ARG A 19 6.54 -0.49 7.24
CA ARG A 19 7.49 0.61 7.01
C ARG A 19 6.82 1.97 6.89
N THR A 20 5.68 2.02 6.20
CA THR A 20 4.94 3.27 6.01
C THR A 20 4.36 3.77 7.33
N VAL A 21 3.87 2.86 8.16
CA VAL A 21 3.36 3.18 9.50
C VAL A 21 4.49 3.70 10.40
N GLU A 22 5.65 3.03 10.40
CA GLU A 22 6.82 3.46 11.17
C GLU A 22 7.26 4.88 10.76
N ARG A 23 7.34 5.13 9.47
CA ARG A 23 7.70 6.46 8.96
C ARG A 23 6.68 7.51 9.35
N ALA A 24 5.39 7.22 9.21
CA ALA A 24 4.33 8.15 9.56
C ALA A 24 4.39 8.55 11.04
N ALA A 25 4.75 7.62 11.92
CA ALA A 25 4.89 7.88 13.34
C ALA A 25 6.03 8.87 13.64
N VAL A 26 7.10 8.84 12.84
CA VAL A 26 8.27 9.70 13.04
C VAL A 26 8.13 11.04 12.28
N ALA A 27 7.64 10.97 11.05
CA ALA A 27 7.57 12.14 10.15
C ALA A 27 6.24 12.88 10.22
N ASP A 28 5.28 12.39 11.01
CA ASP A 28 3.94 12.95 11.14
C ASP A 28 3.21 13.04 9.80
N ASP A 29 3.35 12.02 8.97
CA ASP A 29 2.66 11.94 7.68
C ASP A 29 1.15 11.74 7.89
N ASP A 30 0.36 12.31 6.99
CA ASP A 30 -1.07 12.05 6.89
C ASP A 30 -1.25 10.77 6.05
N LEU A 31 -1.42 9.64 6.74
CA LEU A 31 -1.46 8.32 6.11
C LEU A 31 -2.88 7.81 5.92
N THR A 32 -3.16 7.31 4.72
CA THR A 32 -4.33 6.50 4.44
C THR A 32 -3.86 5.14 3.92
N VAL A 33 -4.39 4.08 4.49
CA VAL A 33 -4.13 2.71 4.03
C VAL A 33 -5.33 2.26 3.19
N ALA A 34 -5.08 1.91 1.94
CA ALA A 34 -6.08 1.39 1.03
C ALA A 34 -5.92 -0.12 0.90
N VAL A 35 -6.89 -0.87 1.41
CA VAL A 35 -6.95 -2.32 1.25
C VAL A 35 -7.62 -2.60 -0.07
N VAL A 36 -6.88 -3.16 -1.01
CA VAL A 36 -7.36 -3.43 -2.37
C VAL A 36 -7.58 -4.92 -2.61
N GLU A 37 -8.46 -5.24 -3.55
CA GLU A 37 -8.68 -6.60 -3.96
C GLU A 37 -7.48 -7.07 -4.79
N ASN A 38 -6.88 -8.18 -4.39
CA ASN A 38 -5.76 -8.79 -5.11
C ASN A 38 -6.11 -10.24 -5.40
N PRO A 39 -6.40 -10.58 -6.67
CA PRO A 39 -6.79 -11.94 -7.03
C PRO A 39 -5.68 -12.97 -6.79
N ASP A 40 -4.43 -12.51 -6.67
CA ASP A 40 -3.29 -13.39 -6.42
C ASP A 40 -3.07 -13.66 -4.93
N SER A 41 -3.82 -12.99 -4.06
CA SER A 41 -3.73 -13.17 -2.62
C SER A 41 -4.89 -14.02 -2.10
N SER A 42 -4.59 -14.92 -1.15
CA SER A 42 -5.59 -15.71 -0.46
C SER A 42 -6.08 -15.06 0.84
N VAL A 43 -5.52 -13.93 1.21
CA VAL A 43 -5.88 -13.24 2.45
C VAL A 43 -7.14 -12.42 2.24
N ASP A 44 -8.12 -12.60 3.14
CA ASP A 44 -9.37 -11.88 3.09
C ASP A 44 -9.15 -10.37 3.31
N PRO A 45 -9.78 -9.49 2.51
CA PRO A 45 -9.66 -8.04 2.69
C PRO A 45 -9.97 -7.56 4.11
N ASP A 46 -10.94 -8.18 4.80
CA ASP A 46 -11.26 -7.82 6.19
C ASP A 46 -10.10 -8.14 7.15
N GLU A 47 -9.39 -9.24 6.92
CA GLU A 47 -8.19 -9.58 7.70
C GLU A 47 -7.06 -8.59 7.45
N ILE A 48 -6.89 -8.17 6.20
CA ILE A 48 -5.90 -7.16 5.83
C ILE A 48 -6.21 -5.84 6.53
N ALA A 49 -7.47 -5.42 6.52
CA ALA A 49 -7.93 -4.21 7.19
C ALA A 49 -7.68 -4.26 8.69
N GLN A 50 -7.97 -5.39 9.33
CA GLN A 50 -7.73 -5.59 10.77
C GLN A 50 -6.24 -5.48 11.10
N ARG A 51 -5.40 -6.07 10.28
CA ARG A 51 -3.94 -5.99 10.46
C ARG A 51 -3.43 -4.56 10.29
N ALA A 52 -3.97 -3.82 9.31
CA ALA A 52 -3.63 -2.42 9.12
C ALA A 52 -4.07 -1.56 10.31
N GLU A 53 -5.27 -1.76 10.80
CA GLU A 53 -5.79 -1.05 11.97
C GLU A 53 -4.96 -1.33 13.22
N SER A 54 -4.55 -2.59 13.42
CA SER A 54 -3.68 -2.96 14.53
C SER A 54 -2.31 -2.27 14.44
N ALA A 55 -1.73 -2.23 13.26
CA ALA A 55 -0.43 -1.56 13.05
C ALA A 55 -0.51 -0.06 13.34
N VAL A 56 -1.56 0.59 12.88
CA VAL A 56 -1.83 2.01 13.11
C VAL A 56 -2.01 2.28 14.62
N GLU A 57 -2.79 1.45 15.28
CA GLU A 57 -3.06 1.58 16.71
C GLU A 57 -1.79 1.39 17.54
N GLU A 58 -1.01 0.35 17.24
CA GLU A 58 0.26 0.08 17.95
C GLU A 58 1.28 1.21 17.79
N ALA A 59 1.29 1.85 16.62
CA ALA A 59 2.16 2.98 16.37
C ALA A 59 1.68 4.29 17.00
N GLY A 60 0.43 4.32 17.47
CA GLY A 60 -0.15 5.50 18.10
C GLY A 60 -0.41 6.64 17.12
N ILE A 61 -0.60 6.33 15.84
CA ILE A 61 -0.88 7.33 14.83
C ILE A 61 -2.37 7.34 14.47
N ASP A 62 -2.82 8.45 13.91
CA ASP A 62 -4.19 8.61 13.40
C ASP A 62 -4.15 8.45 11.89
N ALA A 63 -4.52 7.26 11.41
CA ALA A 63 -4.53 6.94 9.99
C ALA A 63 -5.85 6.29 9.60
N GLU A 64 -6.32 6.60 8.40
CA GLU A 64 -7.54 6.00 7.87
C GLU A 64 -7.21 4.66 7.20
N VAL A 65 -8.05 3.66 7.40
CA VAL A 65 -7.99 2.38 6.71
C VAL A 65 -9.27 2.22 5.90
N ARG A 66 -9.14 2.10 4.58
CA ARG A 66 -10.28 1.96 3.65
C ARG A 66 -10.25 0.62 2.95
N LEU A 67 -11.43 0.03 2.80
CA LEU A 67 -11.63 -1.09 1.88
C LEU A 67 -11.97 -0.50 0.51
N VAL A 68 -11.20 -0.84 -0.51
CA VAL A 68 -11.33 -0.30 -1.86
C VAL A 68 -11.75 -1.40 -2.82
N GLU A 69 -12.92 -1.24 -3.43
CA GLU A 69 -13.45 -2.16 -4.41
C GLU A 69 -13.09 -1.70 -5.83
N GLY A 70 -13.09 -2.65 -6.77
CA GLY A 70 -12.82 -2.40 -8.17
C GLY A 70 -11.39 -2.77 -8.57
N ASP A 71 -10.97 -2.31 -9.74
CA ASP A 71 -9.64 -2.59 -10.24
C ASP A 71 -8.59 -1.92 -9.34
N PRO A 72 -7.73 -2.71 -8.67
CA PRO A 72 -6.87 -2.16 -7.62
C PRO A 72 -5.92 -1.06 -8.09
N GLY A 73 -5.24 -1.26 -9.19
CA GLY A 73 -4.30 -0.27 -9.70
C GLY A 73 -4.97 1.02 -10.10
N SER A 74 -6.08 0.93 -10.85
CA SER A 74 -6.84 2.10 -11.29
C SER A 74 -7.43 2.87 -10.11
N ARG A 75 -7.94 2.15 -9.12
CA ARG A 75 -8.53 2.78 -7.93
C ARG A 75 -7.48 3.51 -7.09
N LEU A 76 -6.31 2.93 -6.92
CA LEU A 76 -5.22 3.59 -6.19
C LEU A 76 -4.79 4.89 -6.85
N ILE A 77 -4.66 4.87 -8.18
CA ILE A 77 -4.30 6.08 -8.94
C ILE A 77 -5.41 7.13 -8.82
N GLU A 78 -6.66 6.74 -8.98
CA GLU A 78 -7.81 7.64 -8.88
C GLU A 78 -7.85 8.32 -7.50
N ILE A 79 -7.73 7.54 -6.43
CA ILE A 79 -7.73 8.07 -5.07
C ILE A 79 -6.58 9.05 -4.87
N ALA A 80 -5.38 8.67 -5.28
CA ALA A 80 -4.20 9.51 -5.11
C ALA A 80 -4.32 10.84 -5.84
N GLU A 81 -4.81 10.81 -7.07
CA GLU A 81 -4.92 12.01 -7.89
C GLU A 81 -6.09 12.91 -7.50
N THR A 82 -7.25 12.32 -7.16
CA THR A 82 -8.44 13.11 -6.81
C THR A 82 -8.38 13.65 -5.39
N GLU A 83 -7.70 12.98 -4.47
CA GLU A 83 -7.62 13.41 -3.07
C GLU A 83 -6.30 14.10 -2.72
N GLY A 84 -5.43 14.31 -3.70
CA GLY A 84 -4.21 15.08 -3.51
C GLY A 84 -3.13 14.40 -2.69
N PHE A 85 -3.00 13.08 -2.79
CA PHE A 85 -1.89 12.37 -2.16
C PHE A 85 -0.57 12.71 -2.86
N GLU A 86 0.48 12.87 -2.07
CA GLU A 86 1.81 13.24 -2.57
C GLU A 86 2.64 12.02 -2.94
N GLU A 87 2.31 10.86 -2.36
CA GLU A 87 3.05 9.62 -2.57
C GLU A 87 2.13 8.42 -2.45
N ILE A 88 2.36 7.42 -3.32
CA ILE A 88 1.76 6.10 -3.21
C ILE A 88 2.86 5.13 -2.80
N VAL A 89 2.64 4.35 -1.74
CA VAL A 89 3.58 3.32 -1.28
C VAL A 89 2.96 1.95 -1.50
N LEU A 90 3.71 1.07 -2.12
CA LEU A 90 3.28 -0.29 -2.44
C LEU A 90 4.39 -1.30 -2.12
N GLY A 91 4.02 -2.57 -2.00
CA GLY A 91 4.99 -3.63 -1.96
C GLY A 91 5.73 -3.76 -3.29
N GLY A 92 7.03 -3.90 -3.24
CA GLY A 92 7.91 -3.95 -4.41
C GLY A 92 8.12 -5.33 -5.00
N GLY A 93 7.29 -6.31 -4.61
CA GLY A 93 7.42 -7.68 -5.07
C GLY A 93 8.42 -8.48 -4.23
N HIS A 94 8.98 -9.51 -4.81
CA HIS A 94 9.93 -10.38 -4.11
C HIS A 94 11.13 -10.70 -5.01
N THR A 95 12.24 -11.03 -4.37
CA THR A 95 13.46 -11.44 -5.06
C THR A 95 13.48 -12.96 -5.18
N SER A 96 13.66 -13.47 -6.40
CA SER A 96 13.79 -14.91 -6.63
C SER A 96 15.15 -15.41 -6.13
N PRO A 97 15.33 -16.75 -5.96
CA PRO A 97 16.65 -17.32 -5.59
C PRO A 97 17.77 -16.96 -6.57
N MET A 98 17.42 -16.60 -7.80
CA MET A 98 18.39 -16.19 -8.83
C MET A 98 18.69 -14.68 -8.79
N GLY A 99 18.19 -13.97 -7.80
CA GLY A 99 18.39 -12.53 -7.66
C GLY A 99 17.51 -11.65 -8.53
N LYS A 100 16.56 -12.25 -9.23
CA LYS A 100 15.60 -11.48 -10.05
C LYS A 100 14.48 -10.95 -9.18
N ILE A 101 14.11 -9.70 -9.41
CA ILE A 101 12.98 -9.06 -8.73
C ILE A 101 11.73 -9.29 -9.57
N THR A 102 10.70 -9.81 -8.93
CA THR A 102 9.37 -9.94 -9.54
C THR A 102 8.45 -8.91 -8.93
N ILE A 103 8.03 -7.94 -9.72
CA ILE A 103 7.10 -6.89 -9.32
C ILE A 103 5.67 -7.40 -9.54
N GLY A 104 4.80 -7.23 -8.55
CA GLY A 104 3.40 -7.62 -8.69
C GLY A 104 2.66 -6.76 -9.71
N SER A 105 1.59 -7.31 -10.29
CA SER A 105 0.82 -6.65 -11.36
C SER A 105 0.22 -5.30 -10.93
N ILE A 106 -0.22 -5.19 -9.69
CA ILE A 106 -0.79 -3.94 -9.16
C ILE A 106 0.28 -2.86 -9.10
N ALA A 107 1.45 -3.19 -8.52
CA ALA A 107 2.56 -2.25 -8.39
C ALA A 107 3.08 -1.82 -9.78
N GLU A 108 3.20 -2.76 -10.71
CA GLU A 108 3.61 -2.46 -12.07
C GLU A 108 2.65 -1.49 -12.75
N PHE A 109 1.35 -1.74 -12.65
CA PHE A 109 0.34 -0.87 -13.24
C PHE A 109 0.41 0.54 -12.67
N VAL A 110 0.50 0.66 -11.36
CA VAL A 110 0.59 1.96 -10.69
C VAL A 110 1.87 2.69 -11.08
N LEU A 111 2.99 1.99 -11.09
CA LEU A 111 4.29 2.57 -11.45
C LEU A 111 4.29 3.15 -12.87
N LEU A 112 3.64 2.47 -13.80
CA LEU A 112 3.63 2.87 -15.22
C LEU A 112 2.57 3.94 -15.53
N ASN A 113 1.54 4.08 -14.72
CA ASN A 113 0.39 4.94 -15.05
C ASN A 113 0.15 6.12 -14.09
N ALA A 114 0.68 6.07 -12.88
CA ALA A 114 0.47 7.14 -11.90
C ALA A 114 1.29 8.37 -12.25
N LYS A 115 0.72 9.54 -12.00
CA LYS A 115 1.43 10.82 -12.05
C LYS A 115 1.99 11.20 -10.68
N THR A 116 1.46 10.59 -9.65
CA THR A 116 1.91 10.74 -8.26
C THR A 116 3.21 9.96 -8.07
N SER A 117 4.09 10.42 -7.20
CA SER A 117 5.32 9.69 -6.84
C SER A 117 4.97 8.32 -6.26
N VAL A 118 5.71 7.30 -6.64
CA VAL A 118 5.48 5.92 -6.21
C VAL A 118 6.74 5.36 -5.57
N THR A 119 6.60 4.82 -4.37
CA THR A 119 7.66 4.12 -3.66
C THR A 119 7.32 2.64 -3.56
N LEU A 120 8.25 1.79 -3.98
CA LEU A 120 8.11 0.34 -3.84
C LEU A 120 9.00 -0.13 -2.69
N VAL A 121 8.40 -0.83 -1.72
CA VAL A 121 9.10 -1.37 -0.55
C VAL A 121 9.36 -2.86 -0.76
N ARG A 122 10.60 -3.25 -0.63
CA ARG A 122 11.01 -4.65 -0.74
C ARG A 122 11.16 -5.32 0.61
#